data_b888727641bcd376f8c3cea783720d87
#
_entry.id   b888727641bcd376f8c3cea783720d87
#
_cell.length_a   1.000
_cell.length_b   1.000
_cell.length_c   1.000
_cell.angle_alpha   90.00
_cell.angle_beta   90.00
_cell.angle_gamma   90.00
#
_symmetry.space_group_name_H-M   'P 1'
#
loop_
_entity.id
_entity.type
_entity.pdbx_description
1 polymer ?
#
loop_
_entity_poly.entity_id
_entity_poly.type
_entity_poly.pdbx_seq_one_letter_code
_entity_poly.pdbx_strand_id
1 'polypeptide(L)'
;PFLDPFAKEFREDIVKNLKERKEQLNDPWCIGFFVDNELHWGGPEDLAKCTLASPANMQAKIEFSKDLKKKYAGDIKKLNDAWKTSYSSWDDFLAKTEVPKGADKQDLRDFTKRITEEYFKVIHDEIKKLAPNKLYMGCRFSGYNPLAIEAAAKYCDIISYNLYRDNLKGFKLPKGIDKPVMVGEWHFGSTDRGPFHPSLIMKPNQNARAQAYYDYAKSALENPCIVGIHWHQFSDQAVTGRFDGENFQVGMTDVCDNPYPETIAKIREIGYDMYNVRENAGKGEKKPGKKPDKKEAKK
;
A
#
# COMPACT_ATOMS: atom_id res chain seq x y z
N PRO A 1 -3.13 3.34 -16.10
CA PRO A 1 -4.41 4.04 -15.99
C PRO A 1 -5.18 3.49 -14.80
N PHE A 2 -5.84 4.36 -14.03
CA PHE A 2 -6.72 3.95 -12.96
C PHE A 2 -8.02 3.43 -13.59
N LEU A 3 -8.49 2.26 -13.16
CA LEU A 3 -9.73 1.67 -13.66
C LEU A 3 -10.94 2.44 -13.10
N ASP A 4 -12.03 2.53 -13.88
CA ASP A 4 -13.26 3.22 -13.46
C ASP A 4 -14.09 2.31 -12.53
N PRO A 5 -14.12 2.54 -11.20
CA PRO A 5 -14.81 1.66 -10.28
C PRO A 5 -16.34 1.77 -10.35
N PHE A 6 -16.88 2.77 -11.04
CA PHE A 6 -18.31 2.90 -11.29
C PHE A 6 -18.76 2.14 -12.53
N ALA A 7 -17.81 1.72 -13.39
CA ALA A 7 -18.13 0.92 -14.56
C ALA A 7 -18.50 -0.52 -14.15
N LYS A 8 -19.49 -1.07 -14.87
CA LYS A 8 -19.95 -2.45 -14.67
C LYS A 8 -18.83 -3.46 -14.90
N GLU A 9 -17.98 -3.19 -15.88
CA GLU A 9 -16.85 -3.99 -16.29
C GLU A 9 -15.82 -4.16 -15.15
N PHE A 10 -15.60 -3.13 -14.33
CA PHE A 10 -14.71 -3.21 -13.17
C PHE A 10 -15.17 -4.32 -12.20
N ARG A 11 -16.45 -4.32 -11.85
CA ARG A 11 -17.01 -5.35 -10.97
C ARG A 11 -16.97 -6.73 -11.61
N GLU A 12 -17.29 -6.83 -12.90
CA GLU A 12 -17.26 -8.08 -13.66
C GLU A 12 -15.85 -8.68 -13.70
N ASP A 13 -14.83 -7.86 -13.91
CA ASP A 13 -13.43 -8.28 -13.89
C ASP A 13 -12.98 -8.75 -12.50
N ILE A 14 -13.36 -8.06 -11.43
CA ILE A 14 -13.07 -8.51 -10.05
C ILE A 14 -13.71 -9.88 -9.81
N VAL A 15 -14.99 -10.05 -10.15
CA VAL A 15 -15.70 -11.33 -9.98
C VAL A 15 -15.04 -12.45 -10.79
N LYS A 16 -14.67 -12.18 -12.04
CA LYS A 16 -13.98 -13.13 -12.92
C LYS A 16 -12.65 -13.56 -12.30
N ASN A 17 -11.81 -12.61 -11.95
CA ASN A 17 -10.49 -12.86 -11.36
C ASN A 17 -10.57 -13.64 -10.04
N LEU A 18 -11.55 -13.37 -9.20
CA LEU A 18 -11.75 -14.12 -7.96
C LEU A 18 -12.22 -15.57 -8.25
N LYS A 19 -13.13 -15.77 -9.21
CA LYS A 19 -13.59 -17.11 -9.59
C LYS A 19 -12.49 -17.99 -10.18
N GLU A 20 -11.57 -17.41 -10.93
CA GLU A 20 -10.38 -18.11 -11.46
C GLU A 20 -9.45 -18.61 -10.34
N ARG A 21 -9.53 -18.02 -9.14
CA ARG A 21 -8.76 -18.42 -7.94
C ARG A 21 -9.56 -19.29 -6.97
N LYS A 22 -10.44 -20.15 -7.52
CA LYS A 22 -11.34 -21.01 -6.73
C LYS A 22 -10.61 -21.88 -5.71
N GLU A 23 -9.42 -22.36 -6.05
CA GLU A 23 -8.59 -23.16 -5.13
C GLU A 23 -8.19 -22.33 -3.91
N GLN A 24 -7.64 -21.12 -4.13
CA GLN A 24 -7.20 -20.23 -3.06
C GLN A 24 -8.39 -19.70 -2.22
N LEU A 25 -9.56 -19.49 -2.84
CA LEU A 25 -10.76 -19.08 -2.10
C LEU A 25 -11.19 -20.14 -1.08
N ASN A 26 -10.95 -21.43 -1.36
CA ASN A 26 -11.32 -22.56 -0.51
C ASN A 26 -10.17 -23.09 0.35
N ASP A 27 -8.92 -22.69 0.09
CA ASP A 27 -7.76 -23.15 0.83
C ASP A 27 -7.75 -22.57 2.26
N PRO A 28 -7.78 -23.38 3.31
CA PRO A 28 -7.72 -22.91 4.70
C PRO A 28 -6.42 -22.17 5.05
N TRP A 29 -5.34 -22.38 4.30
CA TRP A 29 -4.07 -21.69 4.48
C TRP A 29 -3.99 -20.34 3.78
N CYS A 30 -4.88 -20.05 2.82
CA CYS A 30 -5.00 -18.74 2.23
C CYS A 30 -5.77 -17.81 3.17
N ILE A 31 -5.09 -16.86 3.79
CA ILE A 31 -5.70 -15.92 4.74
C ILE A 31 -6.50 -14.80 4.06
N GLY A 32 -6.16 -14.44 2.81
CA GLY A 32 -6.81 -13.33 2.11
C GLY A 32 -6.10 -12.94 0.83
N PHE A 33 -6.54 -11.82 0.27
CA PHE A 33 -6.07 -11.34 -1.03
C PHE A 33 -5.61 -9.89 -0.96
N PHE A 34 -4.46 -9.61 -1.56
CA PHE A 34 -4.14 -8.29 -2.10
C PHE A 34 -4.84 -8.16 -3.45
N VAL A 35 -5.41 -7.00 -3.73
CA VAL A 35 -5.98 -6.70 -5.05
C VAL A 35 -5.28 -5.48 -5.59
N ASP A 36 -4.74 -5.60 -6.78
CA ASP A 36 -3.83 -4.66 -7.42
C ASP A 36 -2.49 -4.47 -6.69
N ASN A 37 -1.60 -3.70 -7.28
CA ASN A 37 -0.30 -3.37 -6.74
C ASN A 37 0.10 -1.95 -7.14
N GLU A 38 0.44 -1.12 -6.14
CA GLU A 38 1.06 0.19 -6.34
C GLU A 38 0.31 1.13 -7.29
N LEU A 39 -1.02 1.15 -7.19
CA LEU A 39 -1.82 2.06 -8.00
C LEU A 39 -1.42 3.52 -7.76
N HIS A 40 -1.47 4.31 -8.82
CA HIS A 40 -1.19 5.73 -8.80
C HIS A 40 -2.39 6.51 -8.23
N TRP A 41 -2.37 6.78 -6.93
CA TRP A 41 -3.43 7.54 -6.25
C TRP A 41 -3.29 9.06 -6.42
N GLY A 42 -2.11 9.55 -6.78
CA GLY A 42 -1.83 10.97 -6.91
C GLY A 42 -2.08 11.79 -5.64
N GLY A 43 -2.27 13.08 -5.80
CA GLY A 43 -2.71 13.98 -4.73
C GLY A 43 -4.22 13.91 -4.47
N PRO A 44 -4.72 14.62 -3.43
CA PRO A 44 -6.13 14.58 -3.03
C PRO A 44 -7.14 15.04 -4.09
N GLU A 45 -6.69 15.65 -5.17
CA GLU A 45 -7.53 16.20 -6.23
C GLU A 45 -7.33 15.46 -7.57
N ASP A 46 -6.29 14.61 -7.69
CA ASP A 46 -5.80 14.18 -9.00
C ASP A 46 -6.71 13.15 -9.67
N LEU A 47 -7.34 12.23 -8.93
CA LEU A 47 -8.31 11.30 -9.51
C LEU A 47 -9.52 12.06 -10.07
N ALA A 48 -10.00 13.11 -9.39
CA ALA A 48 -11.07 13.94 -9.89
C ALA A 48 -10.66 14.71 -11.16
N LYS A 49 -9.42 15.24 -11.20
CA LYS A 49 -8.88 15.89 -12.40
C LYS A 49 -8.76 14.92 -13.57
N CYS A 50 -8.24 13.71 -13.33
CA CYS A 50 -8.20 12.66 -14.35
C CYS A 50 -9.59 12.30 -14.85
N THR A 51 -10.59 12.27 -13.95
CA THR A 51 -11.99 12.03 -14.30
C THR A 51 -12.54 13.14 -15.18
N LEU A 52 -12.26 14.41 -14.87
CA LEU A 52 -12.67 15.53 -15.73
C LEU A 52 -12.05 15.45 -17.13
N ALA A 53 -10.80 15.02 -17.22
CA ALA A 53 -10.07 14.87 -18.48
C ALA A 53 -10.52 13.64 -19.30
N SER A 54 -11.37 12.79 -18.76
CA SER A 54 -11.85 11.58 -19.44
C SER A 54 -12.99 11.87 -20.43
N PRO A 55 -13.30 10.94 -21.34
CA PRO A 55 -14.44 11.06 -22.26
C PRO A 55 -15.78 11.17 -21.53
N ALA A 56 -16.78 11.79 -22.19
CA ALA A 56 -18.11 12.06 -21.64
C ALA A 56 -18.88 10.79 -21.19
N ASN A 57 -18.59 9.66 -21.81
CA ASN A 57 -19.24 8.36 -21.54
C ASN A 57 -18.58 7.56 -20.40
N MET A 58 -17.50 8.04 -19.79
CA MET A 58 -16.91 7.40 -18.61
C MET A 58 -17.85 7.48 -17.42
N GLN A 59 -18.12 6.34 -16.77
CA GLN A 59 -19.07 6.26 -15.65
C GLN A 59 -18.64 7.16 -14.48
N ALA A 60 -17.36 7.18 -14.13
CA ALA A 60 -16.83 8.10 -13.11
C ALA A 60 -17.16 9.57 -13.40
N LYS A 61 -17.05 10.00 -14.67
CA LYS A 61 -17.37 11.37 -15.04
C LYS A 61 -18.85 11.69 -14.97
N ILE A 62 -19.69 10.71 -15.36
CA ILE A 62 -21.14 10.81 -15.23
C ILE A 62 -21.52 10.91 -13.74
N GLU A 63 -20.93 10.10 -12.89
CA GLU A 63 -21.16 10.12 -11.43
C GLU A 63 -20.68 11.43 -10.81
N PHE A 64 -19.53 11.97 -11.23
CA PHE A 64 -19.06 13.27 -10.78
C PHE A 64 -20.03 14.39 -11.21
N SER A 65 -20.51 14.37 -12.44
CA SER A 65 -21.54 15.30 -12.89
C SER A 65 -22.82 15.23 -12.05
N LYS A 66 -23.24 14.03 -11.64
CA LYS A 66 -24.42 13.87 -10.76
C LYS A 66 -24.18 14.51 -9.38
N ASP A 67 -22.99 14.34 -8.80
CA ASP A 67 -22.65 14.96 -7.52
C ASP A 67 -22.66 16.48 -7.61
N LEU A 68 -22.06 17.03 -8.65
CA LEU A 68 -22.05 18.47 -8.89
C LEU A 68 -23.48 18.99 -9.15
N LYS A 69 -24.27 18.29 -9.96
CA LYS A 69 -25.70 18.63 -10.16
C LYS A 69 -26.45 18.69 -8.84
N LYS A 70 -26.24 17.72 -7.96
CA LYS A 70 -26.86 17.71 -6.62
C LYS A 70 -26.37 18.89 -5.77
N LYS A 71 -25.07 19.13 -5.70
CA LYS A 71 -24.46 20.21 -4.91
C LYS A 71 -24.95 21.59 -5.35
N TYR A 72 -25.03 21.82 -6.66
CA TYR A 72 -25.41 23.08 -7.26
C TYR A 72 -26.90 23.18 -7.64
N ALA A 73 -27.74 22.28 -7.09
CA ALA A 73 -29.20 22.26 -7.27
C ALA A 73 -29.64 22.23 -8.75
N GLY A 74 -28.88 21.56 -9.61
CA GLY A 74 -29.15 21.43 -11.04
C GLY A 74 -28.80 22.68 -11.88
N ASP A 75 -28.40 23.76 -11.24
CA ASP A 75 -28.14 25.04 -11.90
C ASP A 75 -26.67 25.15 -12.35
N ILE A 76 -26.43 25.07 -13.66
CA ILE A 76 -25.10 25.17 -14.27
C ILE A 76 -24.44 26.52 -14.00
N LYS A 77 -25.22 27.60 -13.83
CA LYS A 77 -24.68 28.93 -13.54
C LYS A 77 -24.00 28.97 -12.19
N LYS A 78 -24.54 28.31 -11.18
CA LYS A 78 -23.92 28.19 -9.84
C LYS A 78 -22.58 27.46 -9.89
N LEU A 79 -22.48 26.38 -10.70
CA LEU A 79 -21.21 25.71 -10.95
C LEU A 79 -20.23 26.68 -11.64
N ASN A 80 -20.66 27.36 -12.69
CA ASN A 80 -19.84 28.34 -13.43
C ASN A 80 -19.29 29.43 -12.52
N ASP A 81 -20.12 29.96 -11.63
CA ASP A 81 -19.72 31.00 -10.67
C ASP A 81 -18.68 30.47 -9.68
N ALA A 82 -18.87 29.24 -9.17
CA ALA A 82 -17.94 28.59 -8.23
C ALA A 82 -16.60 28.24 -8.88
N TRP A 83 -16.64 27.71 -10.11
CA TRP A 83 -15.46 27.18 -10.80
C TRP A 83 -14.81 28.18 -11.75
N LYS A 84 -15.41 29.41 -11.89
CA LYS A 84 -14.96 30.43 -12.84
C LYS A 84 -14.93 29.91 -14.28
N THR A 85 -16.01 29.21 -14.68
CA THR A 85 -16.21 28.63 -16.01
C THR A 85 -17.41 29.22 -16.70
N SER A 86 -17.70 28.77 -17.93
CA SER A 86 -18.78 29.28 -18.77
C SER A 86 -19.49 28.16 -19.54
N TYR A 87 -19.75 27.03 -18.89
CA TYR A 87 -20.50 25.94 -19.51
C TYR A 87 -21.93 26.40 -19.87
N SER A 88 -22.37 26.10 -21.08
CA SER A 88 -23.73 26.39 -21.52
C SER A 88 -24.79 25.48 -20.93
N SER A 89 -24.38 24.25 -20.59
CA SER A 89 -25.23 23.20 -20.03
C SER A 89 -24.41 22.14 -19.30
N TRP A 90 -25.08 21.23 -18.62
CA TRP A 90 -24.43 20.04 -18.03
C TRP A 90 -23.91 19.07 -19.10
N ASP A 91 -24.51 19.00 -20.27
CA ASP A 91 -24.02 18.22 -21.40
C ASP A 91 -22.74 18.83 -21.97
N ASP A 92 -22.67 20.19 -22.04
CA ASP A 92 -21.44 20.89 -22.40
C ASP A 92 -20.33 20.62 -21.37
N PHE A 93 -20.63 20.64 -20.07
CA PHE A 93 -19.69 20.23 -19.01
C PHE A 93 -19.16 18.81 -19.24
N LEU A 94 -20.05 17.84 -19.50
CA LEU A 94 -19.64 16.44 -19.75
C LEU A 94 -18.79 16.28 -21.01
N ALA A 95 -19.06 17.05 -22.05
CA ALA A 95 -18.34 16.99 -23.33
C ALA A 95 -16.89 17.51 -23.23
N LYS A 96 -16.59 18.40 -22.28
CA LYS A 96 -15.24 18.96 -22.12
C LYS A 96 -14.30 17.93 -21.49
N THR A 97 -13.09 17.81 -22.04
CA THR A 97 -12.03 16.93 -21.53
C THR A 97 -10.86 17.71 -20.92
N GLU A 98 -11.03 19.02 -20.76
CA GLU A 98 -10.06 19.87 -20.11
C GLU A 98 -10.39 20.05 -18.62
N VAL A 99 -9.37 20.05 -17.79
CA VAL A 99 -9.52 20.35 -16.35
C VAL A 99 -9.58 21.87 -16.18
N PRO A 100 -10.70 22.45 -15.71
CA PRO A 100 -10.79 23.89 -15.52
C PRO A 100 -9.79 24.41 -14.49
N LYS A 101 -9.07 25.48 -14.80
CA LYS A 101 -8.12 26.09 -13.86
C LYS A 101 -8.79 26.61 -12.57
N GLY A 102 -10.07 26.98 -12.66
CA GLY A 102 -10.86 27.46 -11.54
C GLY A 102 -11.71 26.42 -10.84
N ALA A 103 -11.54 25.12 -11.15
CA ALA A 103 -12.27 24.06 -10.48
C ALA A 103 -12.11 24.14 -8.95
N ASP A 104 -13.23 24.07 -8.24
CA ASP A 104 -13.23 24.14 -6.78
C ASP A 104 -12.51 22.94 -6.18
N LYS A 105 -11.51 23.20 -5.33
CA LYS A 105 -10.67 22.14 -4.75
C LYS A 105 -11.43 21.19 -3.84
N GLN A 106 -12.47 21.68 -3.15
CA GLN A 106 -13.27 20.85 -2.29
C GLN A 106 -14.11 19.86 -3.11
N ASP A 107 -14.69 20.32 -4.23
CA ASP A 107 -15.42 19.44 -5.16
C ASP A 107 -14.52 18.32 -5.71
N LEU A 108 -13.29 18.66 -6.08
CA LEU A 108 -12.32 17.70 -6.56
C LEU A 108 -11.94 16.67 -5.46
N ARG A 109 -11.75 17.12 -4.23
CA ARG A 109 -11.45 16.26 -3.09
C ARG A 109 -12.62 15.36 -2.71
N ASP A 110 -13.82 15.92 -2.69
CA ASP A 110 -15.03 15.16 -2.38
C ASP A 110 -15.24 14.02 -3.39
N PHE A 111 -15.00 14.30 -4.68
CA PHE A 111 -15.10 13.26 -5.70
C PHE A 111 -13.92 12.28 -5.66
N THR A 112 -12.69 12.75 -5.41
CA THR A 112 -11.54 11.85 -5.19
C THR A 112 -11.82 10.88 -4.04
N LYS A 113 -12.40 11.36 -2.95
CA LYS A 113 -12.83 10.50 -1.84
C LYS A 113 -13.88 9.47 -2.30
N ARG A 114 -14.90 9.92 -3.02
CA ARG A 114 -15.98 9.04 -3.49
C ARG A 114 -15.48 7.94 -4.43
N ILE A 115 -14.65 8.29 -5.44
CA ILE A 115 -14.11 7.30 -6.39
C ILE A 115 -13.19 6.30 -5.70
N THR A 116 -12.41 6.77 -4.72
CA THR A 116 -11.53 5.92 -3.91
C THR A 116 -12.33 4.97 -3.02
N GLU A 117 -13.39 5.48 -2.38
CA GLU A 117 -14.29 4.64 -1.58
C GLU A 117 -15.00 3.59 -2.45
N GLU A 118 -15.47 3.94 -3.64
CA GLU A 118 -16.14 3.00 -4.55
C GLU A 118 -15.18 1.88 -5.00
N TYR A 119 -13.92 2.22 -5.31
CA TYR A 119 -12.90 1.22 -5.63
C TYR A 119 -12.78 0.15 -4.53
N PHE A 120 -12.49 0.56 -3.30
CA PHE A 120 -12.32 -0.39 -2.20
C PHE A 120 -13.61 -1.12 -1.85
N LYS A 121 -14.77 -0.44 -1.94
CA LYS A 121 -16.07 -1.00 -1.66
C LYS A 121 -16.43 -2.14 -2.62
N VAL A 122 -16.29 -1.93 -3.92
CA VAL A 122 -16.62 -2.96 -4.93
C VAL A 122 -15.80 -4.22 -4.69
N ILE A 123 -14.49 -4.07 -4.47
CA ILE A 123 -13.59 -5.21 -4.22
C ILE A 123 -13.96 -5.93 -2.92
N HIS A 124 -14.16 -5.17 -1.83
CA HIS A 124 -14.58 -5.71 -0.54
C HIS A 124 -15.86 -6.53 -0.68
N ASP A 125 -16.89 -5.96 -1.29
CA ASP A 125 -18.21 -6.60 -1.39
C ASP A 125 -18.12 -7.91 -2.18
N GLU A 126 -17.35 -7.96 -3.26
CA GLU A 126 -17.21 -9.19 -4.06
C GLU A 126 -16.34 -10.26 -3.37
N ILE A 127 -15.26 -9.85 -2.66
CA ILE A 127 -14.50 -10.81 -1.84
C ILE A 127 -15.38 -11.40 -0.75
N LYS A 128 -16.10 -10.57 0.01
CA LYS A 128 -16.95 -11.04 1.12
C LYS A 128 -18.14 -11.86 0.66
N LYS A 129 -18.64 -11.61 -0.53
CA LYS A 129 -19.71 -12.42 -1.15
C LYS A 129 -19.25 -13.82 -1.56
N LEU A 130 -18.03 -13.93 -2.12
CA LEU A 130 -17.49 -15.19 -2.63
C LEU A 130 -16.74 -16.00 -1.56
N ALA A 131 -16.08 -15.31 -0.63
CA ALA A 131 -15.27 -15.92 0.42
C ALA A 131 -15.30 -15.04 1.70
N PRO A 132 -16.41 -15.09 2.47
CA PRO A 132 -16.62 -14.20 3.62
C PRO A 132 -15.54 -14.32 4.70
N ASN A 133 -14.87 -15.46 4.80
CA ASN A 133 -13.81 -15.72 5.77
C ASN A 133 -12.41 -15.27 5.31
N LYS A 134 -12.26 -14.81 4.05
CA LYS A 134 -10.98 -14.31 3.54
C LYS A 134 -10.84 -12.81 3.80
N LEU A 135 -9.61 -12.40 4.10
CA LEU A 135 -9.31 -10.99 4.35
C LEU A 135 -9.12 -10.25 3.02
N TYR A 136 -9.63 -9.04 2.96
CA TYR A 136 -9.21 -8.06 1.96
C TYR A 136 -8.02 -7.28 2.51
N MET A 137 -6.82 -7.51 1.95
CA MET A 137 -5.55 -7.00 2.46
C MET A 137 -5.06 -5.75 1.72
N GLY A 138 -5.94 -5.06 0.99
CA GLY A 138 -5.63 -3.79 0.32
C GLY A 138 -4.86 -3.95 -1.00
N CYS A 139 -4.25 -2.86 -1.46
CA CYS A 139 -3.64 -2.73 -2.79
C CYS A 139 -2.13 -2.45 -2.75
N ARG A 140 -1.45 -2.70 -1.63
CA ARG A 140 0.01 -2.58 -1.49
C ARG A 140 0.51 -1.18 -1.89
N PHE A 141 0.13 -0.18 -1.10
CA PHE A 141 0.47 1.22 -1.37
C PHE A 141 1.99 1.47 -1.43
N SER A 142 2.48 2.04 -2.53
CA SER A 142 3.82 2.68 -2.61
C SER A 142 3.70 4.21 -2.54
N GLY A 143 2.84 4.78 -3.39
CA GLY A 143 2.41 6.17 -3.31
C GLY A 143 0.95 6.27 -2.87
N TYR A 144 0.60 7.24 -2.04
CA TYR A 144 -0.76 7.40 -1.54
C TYR A 144 -1.07 8.82 -1.11
N ASN A 145 -2.37 9.13 -1.03
CA ASN A 145 -2.88 10.34 -0.39
C ASN A 145 -3.77 9.96 0.82
N PRO A 146 -4.05 10.89 1.73
CA PRO A 146 -4.86 10.59 2.92
C PRO A 146 -6.23 10.00 2.61
N LEU A 147 -6.91 10.44 1.55
CA LEU A 147 -8.25 9.96 1.18
C LEU A 147 -8.23 8.49 0.77
N ALA A 148 -7.14 8.04 0.09
CA ALA A 148 -6.96 6.64 -0.28
C ALA A 148 -6.76 5.75 0.96
N ILE A 149 -6.00 6.21 1.94
CA ILE A 149 -5.81 5.47 3.20
C ILE A 149 -7.09 5.42 4.04
N GLU A 150 -7.86 6.53 4.10
CA GLU A 150 -9.16 6.56 4.78
C GLU A 150 -10.15 5.57 4.15
N ALA A 151 -10.21 5.52 2.82
CA ALA A 151 -11.06 4.58 2.10
C ALA A 151 -10.61 3.12 2.32
N ALA A 152 -9.31 2.83 2.24
CA ALA A 152 -8.77 1.51 2.55
C ALA A 152 -9.09 1.11 3.99
N ALA A 153 -8.95 2.01 4.96
CA ALA A 153 -9.29 1.75 6.36
C ALA A 153 -10.77 1.39 6.57
N LYS A 154 -11.65 1.92 5.73
CA LYS A 154 -13.09 1.65 5.81
C LYS A 154 -13.47 0.26 5.29
N TYR A 155 -12.82 -0.20 4.22
CA TYR A 155 -13.23 -1.40 3.50
C TYR A 155 -12.25 -2.57 3.61
N CYS A 156 -10.95 -2.33 3.80
CA CYS A 156 -9.98 -3.40 3.97
C CYS A 156 -9.95 -3.92 5.40
N ASP A 157 -9.72 -5.22 5.57
CA ASP A 157 -9.44 -5.84 6.87
C ASP A 157 -8.02 -5.48 7.33
N ILE A 158 -7.08 -5.42 6.40
CA ILE A 158 -5.67 -5.04 6.58
C ILE A 158 -5.32 -3.95 5.57
N ILE A 159 -4.57 -2.93 5.99
CA ILE A 159 -3.99 -1.95 5.06
C ILE A 159 -2.58 -2.41 4.70
N SER A 160 -2.29 -2.55 3.40
CA SER A 160 -0.97 -2.99 2.95
C SER A 160 -0.18 -1.87 2.29
N TYR A 161 1.14 -1.90 2.52
CA TYR A 161 2.10 -0.93 1.97
C TYR A 161 3.31 -1.66 1.41
N ASN A 162 3.94 -1.12 0.37
CA ASN A 162 5.28 -1.47 -0.06
C ASN A 162 6.24 -0.42 0.50
N LEU A 163 7.10 -0.82 1.45
CA LEU A 163 7.89 0.13 2.24
C LEU A 163 9.39 -0.17 2.13
N TYR A 164 10.02 0.43 1.15
CA TYR A 164 11.46 0.36 0.93
C TYR A 164 12.17 1.46 1.74
N ARG A 165 12.59 1.11 2.94
CA ARG A 165 13.29 2.01 3.90
C ARG A 165 14.15 1.22 4.86
N ASP A 166 14.98 1.88 5.67
CA ASP A 166 15.90 1.19 6.59
C ASP A 166 15.20 0.50 7.76
N ASN A 167 14.08 1.03 8.24
CA ASN A 167 13.31 0.45 9.34
C ASN A 167 11.89 1.03 9.43
N LEU A 168 11.08 0.47 10.32
CA LEU A 168 9.67 0.84 10.54
C LEU A 168 9.41 1.54 11.89
N LYS A 169 10.45 1.95 12.63
CA LYS A 169 10.32 2.55 13.97
C LYS A 169 9.40 3.76 14.03
N GLY A 170 9.39 4.59 13.00
CA GLY A 170 8.57 5.80 12.93
C GLY A 170 7.25 5.62 12.16
N PHE A 171 6.95 4.43 11.67
CA PHE A 171 5.74 4.21 10.89
C PHE A 171 4.50 4.30 11.78
N LYS A 172 3.52 5.09 11.33
CA LYS A 172 2.21 5.25 11.97
C LYS A 172 1.14 5.45 10.91
N LEU A 173 -0.03 4.91 11.15
CA LEU A 173 -1.22 5.24 10.38
C LEU A 173 -1.67 6.70 10.66
N PRO A 174 -2.41 7.33 9.74
CA PRO A 174 -3.04 8.62 9.99
C PRO A 174 -3.89 8.59 11.27
N LYS A 175 -3.95 9.75 11.96
CA LYS A 175 -4.71 9.89 13.20
C LYS A 175 -6.17 9.45 13.02
N GLY A 176 -6.65 8.62 13.93
CA GLY A 176 -8.03 8.11 13.94
C GLY A 176 -8.23 6.80 13.18
N ILE A 177 -7.18 6.27 12.54
CA ILE A 177 -7.22 4.95 11.90
C ILE A 177 -6.54 3.94 12.82
N ASP A 178 -7.30 2.92 13.22
CA ASP A 178 -6.83 1.75 13.96
C ASP A 178 -7.10 0.49 13.13
N LYS A 179 -6.09 0.05 12.40
CA LYS A 179 -6.13 -1.12 11.50
C LYS A 179 -4.80 -1.85 11.54
N PRO A 180 -4.80 -3.18 11.41
CA PRO A 180 -3.58 -3.92 11.18
C PRO A 180 -2.96 -3.53 9.84
N VAL A 181 -1.63 -3.50 9.81
CA VAL A 181 -0.83 -3.15 8.63
C VAL A 181 0.03 -4.33 8.22
N MET A 182 0.07 -4.58 6.92
CA MET A 182 1.00 -5.54 6.33
C MET A 182 1.93 -4.84 5.35
N VAL A 183 3.24 -5.10 5.47
CA VAL A 183 4.19 -4.67 4.45
C VAL A 183 4.21 -5.73 3.35
N GLY A 184 3.74 -5.35 2.16
CA GLY A 184 3.63 -6.24 1.00
C GLY A 184 4.95 -6.44 0.27
N GLU A 185 5.82 -5.41 0.29
CA GLU A 185 7.16 -5.48 -0.30
C GLU A 185 8.16 -4.65 0.49
N TRP A 186 9.36 -5.21 0.63
CA TRP A 186 10.57 -4.56 1.10
C TRP A 186 11.78 -5.41 0.75
N HIS A 187 12.94 -4.78 0.59
CA HIS A 187 14.21 -5.48 0.41
C HIS A 187 15.42 -4.60 0.74
N PHE A 188 16.55 -5.27 0.82
CA PHE A 188 17.88 -4.68 0.74
C PHE A 188 18.69 -5.46 -0.29
N GLY A 189 19.49 -4.76 -1.11
CA GLY A 189 20.39 -5.39 -2.04
C GLY A 189 21.85 -5.01 -1.79
N SER A 190 22.76 -5.79 -2.34
CA SER A 190 24.17 -5.47 -2.41
C SER A 190 24.77 -6.07 -3.69
N THR A 191 25.97 -5.62 -4.09
CA THR A 191 26.59 -6.02 -5.35
C THR A 191 27.98 -6.60 -5.16
N ASP A 192 28.32 -7.02 -3.93
CA ASP A 192 29.62 -7.61 -3.61
C ASP A 192 29.80 -9.06 -4.13
N ARG A 193 28.75 -9.64 -4.71
CA ARG A 193 28.78 -11.00 -5.29
C ARG A 193 28.19 -11.08 -6.71
N GLY A 194 28.34 -10.03 -7.50
CA GLY A 194 27.91 -10.07 -8.90
C GLY A 194 27.66 -8.69 -9.52
N PRO A 195 27.46 -8.64 -10.85
CA PRO A 195 27.32 -7.40 -11.61
C PRO A 195 25.86 -6.90 -11.66
N PHE A 196 25.13 -7.03 -10.57
CA PHE A 196 23.74 -6.64 -10.48
C PHE A 196 23.56 -5.18 -10.07
N HIS A 197 22.38 -4.66 -10.28
CA HIS A 197 21.98 -3.39 -9.69
C HIS A 197 21.72 -3.59 -8.17
N PRO A 198 22.12 -2.63 -7.33
CA PRO A 198 22.06 -2.79 -5.86
C PRO A 198 20.65 -2.69 -5.27
N SER A 199 19.62 -2.60 -6.07
CA SER A 199 18.24 -2.46 -5.61
C SER A 199 17.83 -1.03 -5.18
N LEU A 200 16.62 -0.90 -4.62
CA LEU A 200 16.10 0.39 -4.14
C LEU A 200 16.80 0.85 -2.85
N ILE A 201 17.22 -0.08 -2.00
CA ILE A 201 17.95 0.22 -0.75
C ILE A 201 19.23 -0.59 -0.71
N MET A 202 20.33 0.06 -1.08
CA MET A 202 21.65 -0.54 -1.17
C MET A 202 22.30 -0.72 0.21
N LYS A 203 23.01 -1.85 0.37
CA LYS A 203 23.93 -2.11 1.46
C LYS A 203 25.32 -2.45 0.89
N PRO A 204 26.42 -2.14 1.60
CA PRO A 204 27.75 -2.27 1.05
C PRO A 204 28.21 -3.71 0.78
N ASN A 205 27.65 -4.69 1.47
CA ASN A 205 27.98 -6.10 1.32
C ASN A 205 26.91 -7.00 1.94
N GLN A 206 27.01 -8.33 1.75
CA GLN A 206 26.04 -9.30 2.25
C GLN A 206 25.91 -9.31 3.78
N ASN A 207 26.96 -9.05 4.55
CA ASN A 207 26.86 -8.95 6.02
C ASN A 207 26.02 -7.74 6.45
N ALA A 208 26.25 -6.57 5.85
CA ALA A 208 25.46 -5.37 6.12
C ALA A 208 24.00 -5.53 5.65
N ARG A 209 23.78 -6.21 4.52
CA ARG A 209 22.45 -6.57 4.02
C ARG A 209 21.70 -7.48 5.00
N ALA A 210 22.36 -8.51 5.49
CA ALA A 210 21.81 -9.44 6.48
C ALA A 210 21.43 -8.74 7.79
N GLN A 211 22.28 -7.84 8.28
CA GLN A 211 21.97 -7.05 9.47
C GLN A 211 20.81 -6.09 9.24
N ALA A 212 20.74 -5.47 8.06
CA ALA A 212 19.61 -4.61 7.70
C ALA A 212 18.28 -5.38 7.64
N TYR A 213 18.28 -6.64 7.16
CA TYR A 213 17.12 -7.53 7.24
C TYR A 213 16.66 -7.71 8.68
N TYR A 214 17.59 -8.08 9.57
CA TYR A 214 17.30 -8.27 10.99
C TYR A 214 16.70 -7.02 11.63
N ASP A 215 17.32 -5.86 11.41
CA ASP A 215 16.89 -4.58 12.01
C ASP A 215 15.52 -4.14 11.51
N TYR A 216 15.24 -4.35 10.22
CA TYR A 216 13.92 -4.07 9.65
C TYR A 216 12.85 -4.98 10.25
N ALA A 217 13.08 -6.31 10.24
CA ALA A 217 12.15 -7.29 10.79
C ALA A 217 11.90 -7.03 12.29
N LYS A 218 12.96 -6.75 13.06
CA LYS A 218 12.83 -6.38 14.47
C LYS A 218 11.99 -5.12 14.65
N SER A 219 12.22 -4.08 13.85
CA SER A 219 11.43 -2.85 13.92
C SER A 219 9.95 -3.05 13.55
N ALA A 220 9.64 -4.01 12.68
CA ALA A 220 8.27 -4.42 12.38
C ALA A 220 7.62 -5.12 13.57
N LEU A 221 8.33 -6.05 14.20
CA LEU A 221 7.86 -6.76 15.40
C LEU A 221 7.62 -5.81 16.59
N GLU A 222 8.44 -4.78 16.73
CA GLU A 222 8.30 -3.76 17.77
C GLU A 222 7.16 -2.76 17.48
N ASN A 223 6.67 -2.68 16.25
CA ASN A 223 5.59 -1.75 15.87
C ASN A 223 4.22 -2.39 16.07
N PRO A 224 3.34 -1.84 16.93
CA PRO A 224 2.09 -2.49 17.32
C PRO A 224 1.09 -2.67 16.18
N CYS A 225 1.09 -1.82 15.17
CA CYS A 225 0.13 -1.93 14.06
C CYS A 225 0.58 -2.90 12.96
N ILE A 226 1.86 -3.30 12.91
CA ILE A 226 2.38 -4.18 11.84
C ILE A 226 2.17 -5.63 12.23
N VAL A 227 1.47 -6.38 11.37
CA VAL A 227 1.11 -7.80 11.58
C VAL A 227 1.81 -8.75 10.63
N GLY A 228 2.50 -8.25 9.61
CA GLY A 228 3.24 -9.07 8.64
C GLY A 228 4.14 -8.24 7.73
N ILE A 229 5.19 -8.88 7.25
CA ILE A 229 6.13 -8.30 6.28
C ILE A 229 6.49 -9.35 5.23
N HIS A 230 6.48 -8.97 3.95
CA HIS A 230 6.81 -9.85 2.83
C HIS A 230 8.06 -9.34 2.12
N TRP A 231 9.10 -10.18 2.10
CA TRP A 231 10.34 -9.88 1.39
C TRP A 231 10.17 -9.97 -0.13
N HIS A 232 10.62 -8.99 -0.87
CA HIS A 232 10.66 -8.97 -2.31
C HIS A 232 12.12 -9.00 -2.79
N GLN A 233 12.60 -10.17 -3.25
CA GLN A 233 11.93 -11.45 -3.52
C GLN A 233 12.81 -12.64 -3.09
N PHE A 234 12.35 -13.87 -3.35
CA PHE A 234 13.04 -15.08 -2.88
C PHE A 234 14.40 -15.30 -3.56
N SER A 235 14.45 -15.22 -4.89
CA SER A 235 15.69 -15.36 -5.66
C SER A 235 16.12 -14.01 -6.25
N ASP A 236 17.42 -13.86 -6.53
CA ASP A 236 17.89 -12.73 -7.32
C ASP A 236 17.17 -12.65 -8.66
N GLN A 237 17.04 -11.46 -9.17
CA GLN A 237 16.49 -11.25 -10.51
C GLN A 237 17.50 -11.68 -11.57
N ALA A 238 17.03 -11.98 -12.79
CA ALA A 238 17.90 -12.38 -13.90
C ALA A 238 18.94 -11.28 -14.19
N VAL A 239 20.18 -11.69 -14.47
CA VAL A 239 21.28 -10.76 -14.82
C VAL A 239 20.92 -9.90 -16.04
N THR A 240 20.19 -10.48 -16.99
CA THR A 240 19.70 -9.81 -18.20
C THR A 240 18.54 -8.84 -17.95
N GLY A 241 18.03 -8.78 -16.74
CA GLY A 241 16.89 -7.96 -16.33
C GLY A 241 15.52 -8.65 -16.54
N ARG A 242 14.53 -8.18 -15.78
CA ARG A 242 13.11 -8.46 -15.96
C ARG A 242 12.58 -7.69 -17.19
N PHE A 243 11.30 -7.89 -17.50
CA PHE A 243 10.59 -7.15 -18.56
C PHE A 243 10.61 -5.61 -18.38
N ASP A 244 10.74 -5.13 -17.14
CA ASP A 244 10.85 -3.71 -16.78
C ASP A 244 12.30 -3.23 -16.58
N GLY A 245 13.28 -4.10 -16.83
CA GLY A 245 14.71 -3.80 -16.77
C GLY A 245 15.37 -4.02 -15.42
N GLU A 246 14.62 -4.38 -14.36
CA GLU A 246 15.22 -4.66 -13.06
C GLU A 246 16.10 -5.93 -13.09
N ASN A 247 17.28 -5.83 -12.46
CA ASN A 247 18.24 -6.94 -12.27
C ASN A 247 18.85 -6.89 -10.87
N PHE A 248 18.00 -6.82 -9.85
CA PHE A 248 18.42 -6.61 -8.46
C PHE A 248 18.99 -7.87 -7.81
N GLN A 249 20.10 -7.69 -7.07
CA GLN A 249 20.63 -8.70 -6.16
C GLN A 249 19.95 -8.56 -4.78
N VAL A 250 18.76 -9.11 -4.66
CA VAL A 250 17.90 -8.99 -3.47
C VAL A 250 17.42 -10.32 -2.93
N GLY A 251 17.74 -11.43 -3.63
CA GLY A 251 17.28 -12.77 -3.29
C GLY A 251 17.77 -13.26 -1.92
N MET A 252 17.09 -14.25 -1.39
CA MET A 252 17.62 -15.13 -0.35
C MET A 252 18.55 -16.19 -0.94
N THR A 253 18.37 -16.43 -2.26
CA THR A 253 19.26 -17.25 -3.09
C THR A 253 19.72 -16.41 -4.29
N ASP A 254 20.87 -16.79 -4.86
CA ASP A 254 21.34 -16.27 -6.13
C ASP A 254 20.56 -16.89 -7.32
N VAL A 255 20.95 -16.51 -8.55
CA VAL A 255 20.32 -17.02 -9.79
C VAL A 255 20.60 -18.52 -10.07
N CYS A 256 21.47 -19.13 -9.30
CA CYS A 256 21.80 -20.57 -9.35
C CYS A 256 21.23 -21.31 -8.14
N ASP A 257 20.28 -20.73 -7.40
CA ASP A 257 19.64 -21.26 -6.20
C ASP A 257 20.58 -21.47 -5.01
N ASN A 258 21.80 -20.92 -5.03
CA ASN A 258 22.67 -20.97 -3.86
C ASN A 258 22.20 -19.94 -2.81
N PRO A 259 22.00 -20.34 -1.54
CA PRO A 259 21.56 -19.44 -0.50
C PRO A 259 22.68 -18.45 -0.11
N TYR A 260 22.27 -17.24 0.27
CA TYR A 260 23.17 -16.27 0.93
C TYR A 260 23.26 -16.59 2.42
N PRO A 261 24.32 -17.26 2.91
CA PRO A 261 24.37 -17.79 4.28
C PRO A 261 24.26 -16.69 5.33
N GLU A 262 24.81 -15.51 5.10
CA GLU A 262 24.73 -14.37 6.01
C GLU A 262 23.27 -13.92 6.21
N THR A 263 22.50 -13.79 5.12
CA THR A 263 21.11 -13.37 5.15
C THR A 263 20.24 -14.45 5.79
N ILE A 264 20.43 -15.73 5.42
CA ILE A 264 19.70 -16.86 6.01
C ILE A 264 19.95 -16.97 7.51
N ALA A 265 21.19 -16.74 7.98
CA ALA A 265 21.50 -16.77 9.41
C ALA A 265 20.68 -15.70 10.17
N LYS A 266 20.59 -14.47 9.65
CA LYS A 266 19.83 -13.40 10.27
C LYS A 266 18.32 -13.56 10.17
N ILE A 267 17.81 -14.15 9.08
CA ILE A 267 16.40 -14.55 8.96
C ILE A 267 16.03 -15.56 10.05
N ARG A 268 16.87 -16.58 10.24
CA ARG A 268 16.65 -17.60 11.29
C ARG A 268 16.72 -16.99 12.69
N GLU A 269 17.71 -16.15 12.96
CA GLU A 269 17.89 -15.47 14.25
C GLU A 269 16.62 -14.74 14.66
N ILE A 270 16.12 -13.83 13.82
CA ILE A 270 14.92 -13.04 14.14
C ILE A 270 13.65 -13.89 14.06
N GLY A 271 13.59 -14.88 13.16
CA GLY A 271 12.43 -15.75 12.99
C GLY A 271 12.18 -16.65 14.21
N TYR A 272 13.23 -17.21 14.80
CA TYR A 272 13.09 -18.02 16.02
C TYR A 272 12.78 -17.19 17.27
N ASP A 273 13.18 -15.92 17.30
CA ASP A 273 12.94 -15.00 18.44
C ASP A 273 11.71 -14.10 18.26
N MET A 274 11.00 -14.20 17.15
CA MET A 274 9.96 -13.23 16.74
C MET A 274 8.86 -13.04 17.81
N TYR A 275 8.41 -14.09 18.47
CA TYR A 275 7.38 -14.00 19.50
C TYR A 275 7.90 -13.30 20.75
N ASN A 276 9.12 -13.60 21.19
CA ASN A 276 9.74 -12.93 22.33
C ASN A 276 9.92 -11.41 22.06
N VAL A 277 10.41 -11.06 20.86
CA VAL A 277 10.56 -9.67 20.46
C VAL A 277 9.19 -8.98 20.48
N ARG A 278 8.16 -9.61 19.90
CA ARG A 278 6.80 -9.04 19.85
C ARG A 278 6.19 -8.86 21.24
N GLU A 279 6.27 -9.84 22.12
CA GLU A 279 5.71 -9.80 23.48
C GLU A 279 6.42 -8.78 24.39
N ASN A 280 7.70 -8.51 24.14
CA ASN A 280 8.47 -7.51 24.88
C ASN A 280 8.41 -6.12 24.26
N ALA A 281 7.82 -5.97 23.08
CA ALA A 281 7.60 -4.68 22.46
C ALA A 281 6.77 -3.78 23.36
N GLY A 282 7.29 -2.58 23.68
CA GLY A 282 6.62 -1.62 24.57
C GLY A 282 6.76 -1.86 26.09
N LYS A 283 7.33 -3.00 26.50
CA LYS A 283 7.78 -3.18 27.86
C LYS A 283 9.15 -2.51 28.00
N GLY A 284 9.20 -1.19 28.22
CA GLY A 284 10.44 -0.40 28.20
C GLY A 284 11.64 -1.13 28.81
N GLU A 285 12.82 -0.94 28.24
CA GLU A 285 14.07 -1.45 28.81
C GLU A 285 14.08 -1.13 30.31
N LYS A 286 14.00 -2.14 31.17
CA LYS A 286 14.29 -2.00 32.58
C LYS A 286 15.73 -1.46 32.62
N LYS A 287 15.88 -0.16 32.95
CA LYS A 287 17.19 0.40 33.22
C LYS A 287 17.94 -0.59 34.10
N PRO A 288 19.16 -1.03 33.75
CA PRO A 288 19.92 -1.94 34.57
C PRO A 288 19.95 -1.36 36.00
N GLY A 289 19.44 -2.13 36.95
CA GLY A 289 19.36 -1.70 38.32
C GLY A 289 20.73 -1.23 38.80
N LYS A 290 20.83 -0.02 39.37
CA LYS A 290 22.04 0.44 40.02
C LYS A 290 22.49 -0.67 40.95
N LYS A 291 23.72 -1.21 40.72
CA LYS A 291 24.34 -2.09 41.69
C LYS A 291 24.35 -1.38 43.04
N PRO A 292 23.99 -2.05 44.15
CA PRO A 292 24.04 -1.43 45.47
C PRO A 292 25.49 -1.04 45.75
N ASP A 293 25.70 0.23 46.13
CA ASP A 293 26.96 0.76 46.59
C ASP A 293 27.50 -0.14 47.73
N LYS A 294 28.65 -0.76 47.49
CA LYS A 294 29.40 -1.41 48.56
C LYS A 294 29.87 -0.30 49.52
N LYS A 295 29.06 -0.04 50.60
CA LYS A 295 29.56 0.67 51.73
C LYS A 295 30.68 -0.15 52.39
N GLU A 296 31.87 0.42 52.38
CA GLU A 296 33.03 -0.03 53.11
C GLU A 296 32.65 -0.28 54.59
N ALA A 297 32.80 -1.51 55.04
CA ALA A 297 32.87 -1.80 56.46
C ALA A 297 34.32 -1.56 56.90
N LYS A 298 34.60 -0.37 57.39
CA LYS A 298 35.72 -0.12 58.32
C LYS A 298 35.23 -0.46 59.71
N LYS A 299 35.71 -1.52 60.27
CA LYS A 299 36.34 -1.70 61.58
C LYS A 299 36.53 -3.19 61.87
#